data_8e91ff3131cf3acdfb366bb456b85b2a
#
_entry.id   8e91ff3131cf3acdfb366bb456b85b2a
#
_cell.length_a   1.000
_cell.length_b   1.000
_cell.length_c   1.000
_cell.angle_alpha   90.00
_cell.angle_beta   90.00
_cell.angle_gamma   90.00
#
_symmetry.space_group_name_H-M   'P 1'
#
loop_
_entity.id
_entity.type
_entity.pdbx_description
1 polymer ?
#
loop_
_entity_poly.entity_id
_entity_poly.type
_entity_poly.pdbx_seq_one_letter_code
_entity_poly.pdbx_strand_id
1 'polypeptide(L)'
;MVYNSFVYLLLFLPAAVLLYHGIPSPVRFYVIPAASILFLACFGPAGIFFVFADAAVLYLCTLFIGRKDEERKKACEGLDRKAKKAVRAQYDRKKARALKLGLVLLFGVLFATKYLEFFTGILNGILHAAGVQTVLAAPDLPLPLGVSFYTLSGAGYLIDVYMGDRSPEKNYVKVFAFLCFFPTITEGPICRFGQLSETMFAGRRISFEEFCSAAYRILFGLFQKVVLADQLGNLIREIFRNYGRYNGTAIAAGIILYTVQIYMDFCGCIHIAAGSAELFGIKLPENFRQPFFSQNVDEFWRRWHITLGAWLRDYVFYPVSLSRPLMELSKKLQGRIDPYYAALIPTSISLFAVWFSNGLWHGAQGKYIFYGLYYYLIMITGKLLTPFFRKFMPDEKDAGRGVKLFRILRTWLFVAAGMTIFRAGTLRDAAAMLSGIFSHGADLAGFGAAMSAAGITRIQLLMVFCGVLLMFVMGYYKERGTDIRQVIAARPLAIRYAVCLGLLAAIIVLGAYGTGFGANDFLYAKF
;
A
#
# COMPACT_ATOMS: atom_id res chain seq x y z
N MET A 1 -5.03 18.07 7.80
CA MET A 1 -5.92 18.12 6.60
C MET A 1 -5.86 16.76 5.91
N VAL A 2 -6.94 15.97 5.99
CA VAL A 2 -7.03 14.62 5.36
C VAL A 2 -7.80 14.68 4.04
N TYR A 3 -7.61 13.73 3.13
CA TYR A 3 -8.17 13.77 1.76
C TYR A 3 -9.70 13.79 1.70
N ASN A 4 -10.41 13.28 2.70
CA ASN A 4 -11.87 13.32 2.79
C ASN A 4 -12.40 14.53 3.58
N SER A 5 -11.55 15.48 3.98
CA SER A 5 -11.99 16.69 4.70
C SER A 5 -12.54 17.76 3.75
N PHE A 6 -13.52 18.52 4.22
CA PHE A 6 -14.06 19.68 3.49
C PHE A 6 -12.97 20.69 3.12
N VAL A 7 -12.01 20.92 4.00
CA VAL A 7 -10.87 21.83 3.74
C VAL A 7 -10.05 21.35 2.55
N TYR A 8 -9.80 20.04 2.47
CA TYR A 8 -9.06 19.48 1.33
C TYR A 8 -9.86 19.58 0.03
N LEU A 9 -11.13 19.14 0.06
CA LEU A 9 -11.94 18.97 -1.15
C LEU A 9 -12.49 20.29 -1.71
N LEU A 10 -12.84 21.25 -0.84
CA LEU A 10 -13.53 22.47 -1.25
C LEU A 10 -12.63 23.71 -1.26
N LEU A 11 -11.51 23.69 -0.56
CA LEU A 11 -10.60 24.84 -0.50
C LEU A 11 -9.24 24.52 -1.09
N PHE A 12 -8.51 23.56 -0.52
CA PHE A 12 -7.12 23.30 -0.90
C PHE A 12 -7.00 22.77 -2.33
N LEU A 13 -7.71 21.69 -2.67
CA LEU A 13 -7.60 21.06 -3.99
C LEU A 13 -8.08 21.98 -5.12
N PRO A 14 -9.26 22.63 -5.03
CA PRO A 14 -9.67 23.59 -6.05
C PRO A 14 -8.71 24.77 -6.21
N ALA A 15 -8.23 25.37 -5.12
CA ALA A 15 -7.27 26.46 -5.18
C ALA A 15 -5.96 26.03 -5.87
N ALA A 16 -5.42 24.86 -5.51
CA ALA A 16 -4.21 24.32 -6.13
C ALA A 16 -4.41 24.03 -7.63
N VAL A 17 -5.57 23.47 -8.03
CA VAL A 17 -5.92 23.20 -9.43
C VAL A 17 -6.07 24.50 -10.23
N LEU A 18 -6.80 25.49 -9.70
CA LEU A 18 -6.96 26.79 -10.34
C LEU A 18 -5.61 27.49 -10.53
N LEU A 19 -4.77 27.50 -9.49
CA LEU A 19 -3.42 28.05 -9.58
C LEU A 19 -2.59 27.31 -10.63
N TYR A 20 -2.60 25.97 -10.63
CA TYR A 20 -1.85 25.16 -11.58
C TYR A 20 -2.24 25.45 -13.04
N HIS A 21 -3.53 25.50 -13.35
CA HIS A 21 -4.00 25.75 -14.71
C HIS A 21 -3.96 27.23 -15.12
N GLY A 22 -3.94 28.17 -14.15
CA GLY A 22 -3.81 29.59 -14.37
C GLY A 22 -2.40 30.06 -14.74
N ILE A 23 -1.36 29.33 -14.34
CA ILE A 23 0.04 29.67 -14.57
C ILE A 23 0.54 29.18 -15.93
N PRO A 24 1.49 29.89 -16.60
CA PRO A 24 2.13 29.46 -17.85
C PRO A 24 2.84 28.09 -17.72
N SER A 25 2.81 27.31 -18.81
CA SER A 25 3.33 25.92 -18.83
C SER A 25 4.76 25.75 -18.29
N PRO A 26 5.74 26.60 -18.61
CA PRO A 26 7.12 26.39 -18.19
C PRO A 26 7.35 26.39 -16.67
N VAL A 27 6.51 27.13 -15.94
CA VAL A 27 6.62 27.25 -14.47
C VAL A 27 5.51 26.53 -13.68
N ARG A 28 4.55 25.96 -14.40
CA ARG A 28 3.37 25.31 -13.83
C ARG A 28 3.71 24.21 -12.83
N PHE A 29 4.73 23.41 -13.13
CA PHE A 29 5.09 22.30 -12.26
C PHE A 29 5.50 22.75 -10.84
N TYR A 30 5.97 24.00 -10.65
CA TYR A 30 6.35 24.52 -9.33
C TYR A 30 5.16 24.67 -8.37
N VAL A 31 3.93 24.69 -8.89
CA VAL A 31 2.71 24.64 -8.06
C VAL A 31 2.64 23.34 -7.27
N ILE A 32 3.13 22.24 -7.83
CA ILE A 32 3.05 20.92 -7.19
C ILE A 32 3.86 20.88 -5.88
N PRO A 33 5.18 21.17 -5.85
CA PRO A 33 5.92 21.21 -4.60
C PRO A 33 5.43 22.30 -3.64
N ALA A 34 4.97 23.46 -4.14
CA ALA A 34 4.41 24.52 -3.30
C ALA A 34 3.12 24.06 -2.59
N ALA A 35 2.18 23.46 -3.32
CA ALA A 35 0.97 22.87 -2.75
C ALA A 35 1.32 21.72 -1.78
N SER A 36 2.31 20.90 -2.08
CA SER A 36 2.74 19.81 -1.20
C SER A 36 3.35 20.31 0.11
N ILE A 37 4.14 21.39 0.07
CA ILE A 37 4.67 22.06 1.28
C ILE A 37 3.50 22.59 2.13
N LEU A 38 2.53 23.26 1.51
CA LEU A 38 1.35 23.76 2.21
C LEU A 38 0.53 22.63 2.84
N PHE A 39 0.37 21.51 2.12
CA PHE A 39 -0.30 20.32 2.64
C PHE A 39 0.44 19.76 3.86
N LEU A 40 1.76 19.58 3.78
CA LEU A 40 2.59 19.09 4.88
C LEU A 40 2.59 20.04 6.09
N ALA A 41 2.58 21.36 5.86
CA ALA A 41 2.54 22.36 6.91
C ALA A 41 1.31 22.22 7.83
N CYS A 42 0.20 21.70 7.30
CA CYS A 42 -1.00 21.41 8.09
C CYS A 42 -0.81 20.28 9.13
N PHE A 43 0.26 19.47 9.02
CA PHE A 43 0.59 18.39 9.95
C PHE A 43 1.81 18.71 10.84
N GLY A 44 2.38 19.89 10.67
CA GLY A 44 3.51 20.37 11.45
C GLY A 44 4.81 20.51 10.64
N PRO A 45 5.73 21.36 11.11
CA PRO A 45 6.96 21.69 10.36
C PRO A 45 7.97 20.54 10.30
N ALA A 46 7.95 19.61 11.25
CA ALA A 46 8.88 18.50 11.30
C ALA A 46 8.80 17.62 10.05
N GLY A 47 7.59 17.35 9.54
CA GLY A 47 7.40 16.56 8.33
C GLY A 47 8.09 17.17 7.11
N ILE A 48 8.05 18.48 6.95
CA ILE A 48 8.68 19.21 5.84
C ILE A 48 10.21 19.06 5.92
N PHE A 49 10.76 19.25 7.14
CA PHE A 49 12.20 19.14 7.36
C PHE A 49 12.75 17.75 6.98
N PHE A 50 12.09 16.69 7.41
CA PHE A 50 12.53 15.32 7.11
C PHE A 50 12.45 15.00 5.61
N VAL A 51 11.35 15.35 4.93
CA VAL A 51 11.23 15.13 3.48
C VAL A 51 12.28 15.95 2.71
N PHE A 52 12.57 17.17 3.16
CA PHE A 52 13.58 18.02 2.54
C PHE A 52 14.99 17.42 2.70
N ALA A 53 15.32 16.93 3.90
CA ALA A 53 16.59 16.26 4.18
C ALA A 53 16.75 14.97 3.36
N ASP A 54 15.72 14.13 3.33
CA ASP A 54 15.72 12.89 2.56
C ASP A 54 15.84 13.14 1.05
N ALA A 55 15.18 14.19 0.54
CA ALA A 55 15.34 14.63 -0.84
C ALA A 55 16.77 15.09 -1.15
N ALA A 56 17.44 15.78 -0.20
CA ALA A 56 18.83 16.21 -0.37
C ALA A 56 19.78 15.00 -0.38
N VAL A 57 19.62 14.05 0.53
CA VAL A 57 20.39 12.80 0.54
C VAL A 57 20.22 12.06 -0.78
N LEU A 58 18.98 11.89 -1.24
CA LEU A 58 18.64 11.21 -2.48
C LEU A 58 19.28 11.91 -3.69
N TYR A 59 19.14 13.21 -3.78
CA TYR A 59 19.71 14.04 -4.85
C TYR A 59 21.24 13.91 -4.92
N LEU A 60 21.91 14.10 -3.79
CA LEU A 60 23.38 14.04 -3.74
C LEU A 60 23.93 12.65 -4.06
N CYS A 61 23.31 11.59 -3.49
CA CYS A 61 23.73 10.22 -3.76
C CYS A 61 23.50 9.82 -5.21
N THR A 62 22.36 10.17 -5.81
CA THR A 62 22.07 9.83 -7.22
C THR A 62 22.99 10.57 -8.17
N LEU A 63 23.26 11.86 -7.95
CA LEU A 63 24.23 12.63 -8.75
C LEU A 63 25.63 12.04 -8.65
N PHE A 64 26.07 11.67 -7.44
CA PHE A 64 27.37 11.03 -7.26
C PHE A 64 27.48 9.71 -8.03
N ILE A 65 26.44 8.86 -7.93
CA ILE A 65 26.38 7.58 -8.65
C ILE A 65 26.45 7.81 -10.16
N GLY A 66 25.65 8.74 -10.69
CA GLY A 66 25.65 9.07 -12.12
C GLY A 66 26.98 9.61 -12.61
N ARG A 67 27.61 10.51 -11.84
CA ARG A 67 28.96 11.03 -12.16
C ARG A 67 30.00 9.88 -12.19
N LYS A 68 29.95 8.97 -11.22
CA LYS A 68 30.86 7.82 -11.22
C LYS A 68 30.60 6.85 -12.37
N ASP A 69 29.38 6.77 -12.86
CA ASP A 69 29.06 5.97 -14.03
C ASP A 69 29.61 6.58 -15.33
N GLU A 70 29.52 7.89 -15.48
CA GLU A 70 30.14 8.61 -16.60
C GLU A 70 31.68 8.52 -16.58
N GLU A 71 32.29 8.74 -15.40
CA GLU A 71 33.74 8.55 -15.22
C GLU A 71 34.16 7.12 -15.57
N ARG A 72 33.40 6.11 -15.14
CA ARG A 72 33.64 4.70 -15.47
C ARG A 72 33.61 4.45 -16.98
N LYS A 73 32.62 5.01 -17.70
CA LYS A 73 32.50 4.85 -19.14
C LYS A 73 33.76 5.39 -19.83
N LYS A 74 34.15 6.59 -19.49
CA LYS A 74 35.39 7.24 -20.05
C LYS A 74 36.64 6.44 -19.70
N ALA A 75 36.80 6.02 -18.44
CA ALA A 75 37.97 5.26 -17.99
C ALA A 75 38.07 3.85 -18.60
N CYS A 76 36.98 3.32 -19.17
CA CYS A 76 36.96 2.02 -19.85
C CYS A 76 37.26 2.13 -21.36
N GLU A 77 37.32 3.33 -21.94
CA GLU A 77 37.61 3.53 -23.37
C GLU A 77 39.02 3.05 -23.70
N GLY A 78 39.20 2.33 -24.79
CA GLY A 78 40.49 1.83 -25.26
C GLY A 78 41.14 0.68 -24.46
N LEU A 79 40.58 0.30 -23.30
CA LEU A 79 41.16 -0.76 -22.46
C LEU A 79 40.78 -2.16 -22.96
N ASP A 80 41.67 -3.14 -22.68
CA ASP A 80 41.38 -4.55 -22.90
C ASP A 80 40.32 -5.10 -21.91
N ARG A 81 39.83 -6.33 -22.13
CA ARG A 81 38.78 -6.96 -21.32
C ARG A 81 39.17 -7.11 -19.83
N LYS A 82 40.44 -7.39 -19.53
CA LYS A 82 40.95 -7.62 -18.17
C LYS A 82 41.05 -6.29 -17.42
N ALA A 83 41.63 -5.27 -18.04
CA ALA A 83 41.73 -3.91 -17.49
C ALA A 83 40.33 -3.30 -17.29
N LYS A 84 39.42 -3.44 -18.26
CA LYS A 84 38.00 -3.01 -18.13
C LYS A 84 37.32 -3.61 -16.90
N LYS A 85 37.57 -4.89 -16.61
CA LYS A 85 36.98 -5.57 -15.43
C LYS A 85 37.50 -4.98 -14.12
N ALA A 86 38.79 -4.67 -14.05
CA ALA A 86 39.39 -4.06 -12.87
C ALA A 86 38.87 -2.63 -12.63
N VAL A 87 38.85 -1.81 -13.68
CA VAL A 87 38.31 -0.44 -13.63
C VAL A 87 36.84 -0.46 -13.21
N ARG A 88 36.00 -1.29 -13.84
CA ARG A 88 34.57 -1.42 -13.48
C ARG A 88 34.42 -1.77 -12.00
N ALA A 89 35.16 -2.75 -11.49
CA ALA A 89 35.07 -3.16 -10.08
C ALA A 89 35.42 -2.02 -9.11
N GLN A 90 36.35 -1.13 -9.48
CA GLN A 90 36.70 0.03 -8.67
C GLN A 90 35.55 1.05 -8.60
N TYR A 91 34.96 1.40 -9.74
CA TYR A 91 33.86 2.34 -9.80
C TYR A 91 32.58 1.76 -9.18
N ASP A 92 32.29 0.50 -9.40
CA ASP A 92 31.14 -0.18 -8.80
C ASP A 92 31.22 -0.21 -7.27
N ARG A 93 32.42 -0.34 -6.68
CA ARG A 93 32.62 -0.19 -5.22
C ARG A 93 32.29 1.22 -4.73
N LYS A 94 32.69 2.27 -5.48
CA LYS A 94 32.37 3.68 -5.13
C LYS A 94 30.86 3.92 -5.21
N LYS A 95 30.22 3.48 -6.28
CA LYS A 95 28.76 3.56 -6.45
C LYS A 95 28.01 2.81 -5.33
N ALA A 96 28.44 1.60 -5.00
CA ALA A 96 27.86 0.78 -3.93
C ALA A 96 27.99 1.43 -2.54
N ARG A 97 29.08 2.17 -2.27
CA ARG A 97 29.21 2.93 -1.01
C ARG A 97 28.20 4.07 -0.94
N ALA A 98 27.98 4.80 -2.04
CA ALA A 98 26.98 5.87 -2.10
C ALA A 98 25.56 5.33 -1.98
N LEU A 99 25.24 4.20 -2.63
CA LEU A 99 23.97 3.49 -2.46
C LEU A 99 23.75 3.11 -0.98
N LYS A 100 24.73 2.44 -0.36
CA LYS A 100 24.61 2.03 1.05
C LYS A 100 24.42 3.21 1.98
N LEU A 101 25.20 4.29 1.80
CA LEU A 101 25.06 5.51 2.60
C LEU A 101 23.66 6.11 2.43
N GLY A 102 23.18 6.27 1.20
CA GLY A 102 21.83 6.81 0.93
C GLY A 102 20.73 5.95 1.53
N LEU A 103 20.81 4.62 1.38
CA LEU A 103 19.83 3.71 2.01
C LEU A 103 19.89 3.76 3.54
N VAL A 104 21.09 3.79 4.14
CA VAL A 104 21.25 3.89 5.60
C VAL A 104 20.65 5.20 6.12
N LEU A 105 20.83 6.33 5.43
CA LEU A 105 20.27 7.61 5.85
C LEU A 105 18.74 7.61 5.69
N LEU A 106 18.19 7.20 4.54
CA LEU A 106 16.73 7.15 4.30
C LEU A 106 16.03 6.20 5.28
N PHE A 107 16.50 4.96 5.38
CA PHE A 107 15.91 3.99 6.32
C PHE A 107 16.27 4.29 7.77
N GLY A 108 17.36 5.02 8.02
CA GLY A 108 17.76 5.49 9.35
C GLY A 108 16.75 6.46 9.94
N VAL A 109 16.25 7.41 9.14
CA VAL A 109 15.15 8.31 9.54
C VAL A 109 13.89 7.51 9.86
N LEU A 110 13.48 6.59 8.96
CA LEU A 110 12.33 5.73 9.18
C LEU A 110 12.50 4.87 10.45
N PHE A 111 13.68 4.30 10.66
CA PHE A 111 13.97 3.49 11.86
C PHE A 111 13.89 4.32 13.13
N ALA A 112 14.55 5.47 13.16
CA ALA A 112 14.59 6.33 14.32
C ALA A 112 13.21 6.84 14.74
N THR A 113 12.37 7.21 13.77
CA THR A 113 11.05 7.81 14.03
C THR A 113 9.92 6.80 14.25
N LYS A 114 10.04 5.57 13.70
CA LYS A 114 8.95 4.57 13.75
C LYS A 114 9.28 3.33 14.57
N TYR A 115 10.54 2.88 14.59
CA TYR A 115 10.90 1.56 15.13
C TYR A 115 11.78 1.61 16.37
N LEU A 116 12.41 2.74 16.68
CA LEU A 116 13.40 2.82 17.76
C LEU A 116 12.77 2.48 19.12
N GLU A 117 11.59 3.00 19.43
CA GLU A 117 10.86 2.69 20.66
C GLU A 117 10.52 1.20 20.78
N PHE A 118 10.08 0.57 19.69
CA PHE A 118 9.79 -0.87 19.67
C PHE A 118 11.03 -1.73 19.96
N PHE A 119 12.15 -1.43 19.33
CA PHE A 119 13.39 -2.20 19.55
C PHE A 119 14.00 -1.93 20.91
N THR A 120 13.95 -0.69 21.42
CA THR A 120 14.38 -0.40 22.79
C THR A 120 13.48 -1.10 23.81
N GLY A 121 12.17 -1.20 23.56
CA GLY A 121 11.25 -1.97 24.40
C GLY A 121 11.59 -3.46 24.45
N ILE A 122 11.91 -4.08 23.32
CA ILE A 122 12.38 -5.47 23.27
C ILE A 122 13.70 -5.63 24.04
N LEU A 123 14.65 -4.72 23.83
CA LEU A 123 15.95 -4.78 24.50
C LEU A 123 15.81 -4.61 26.01
N ASN A 124 14.99 -3.68 26.47
CA ASN A 124 14.67 -3.53 27.89
C ASN A 124 14.04 -4.78 28.48
N GLY A 125 13.12 -5.45 27.76
CA GLY A 125 12.56 -6.74 28.17
C GLY A 125 13.63 -7.83 28.33
N ILE A 126 14.58 -7.91 27.42
CA ILE A 126 15.69 -8.86 27.49
C ILE A 126 16.62 -8.52 28.67
N LEU A 127 16.99 -7.24 28.85
CA LEU A 127 17.83 -6.79 29.95
C LEU A 127 17.17 -7.07 31.30
N HIS A 128 15.90 -6.79 31.44
CA HIS A 128 15.13 -7.10 32.65
C HIS A 128 15.09 -8.61 32.95
N ALA A 129 14.89 -9.45 31.93
CA ALA A 129 14.93 -10.90 32.08
C ALA A 129 16.33 -11.42 32.48
N ALA A 130 17.39 -10.67 32.11
CA ALA A 130 18.77 -10.94 32.51
C ALA A 130 19.17 -10.31 33.88
N GLY A 131 18.20 -9.71 34.61
CA GLY A 131 18.44 -9.10 35.92
C GLY A 131 19.02 -7.67 35.87
N VAL A 132 19.12 -7.06 34.69
CA VAL A 132 19.62 -5.69 34.53
C VAL A 132 18.44 -4.70 34.68
N GLN A 133 18.52 -3.79 35.65
CA GLN A 133 17.46 -2.81 35.93
C GLN A 133 17.58 -1.51 35.12
N THR A 134 18.59 -1.37 34.27
CA THR A 134 18.77 -0.19 33.43
C THR A 134 17.70 -0.14 32.35
N VAL A 135 16.96 0.97 32.28
CA VAL A 135 15.98 1.22 31.24
C VAL A 135 16.59 2.16 30.19
N LEU A 136 16.64 1.66 28.95
CA LEU A 136 17.03 2.47 27.80
C LEU A 136 15.83 3.31 27.37
N ALA A 137 15.95 4.63 27.35
CA ALA A 137 14.93 5.53 26.84
C ALA A 137 15.13 5.74 25.34
N ALA A 138 14.07 5.57 24.55
CA ALA A 138 14.05 6.04 23.19
C ALA A 138 13.74 7.56 23.17
N PRO A 139 14.41 8.37 22.33
CA PRO A 139 14.03 9.76 22.16
C PRO A 139 12.63 9.85 21.53
N ASP A 140 11.81 10.76 22.05
CA ASP A 140 10.49 11.06 21.48
C ASP A 140 10.67 11.90 20.21
N LEU A 141 10.73 11.22 19.07
CA LEU A 141 10.87 11.86 17.77
C LEU A 141 9.50 11.95 17.08
N PRO A 142 9.15 13.11 16.53
CA PRO A 142 7.88 13.25 15.81
C PRO A 142 7.90 12.31 14.58
N LEU A 143 6.84 11.51 14.40
CA LEU A 143 6.68 10.67 13.22
C LEU A 143 6.30 11.54 12.01
N PRO A 144 7.16 11.67 10.99
CA PRO A 144 6.84 12.49 9.82
C PRO A 144 5.70 11.86 9.02
N LEU A 145 4.76 12.68 8.57
CA LEU A 145 3.67 12.22 7.71
C LEU A 145 4.21 11.52 6.47
N GLY A 146 3.75 10.29 6.24
CA GLY A 146 4.08 9.53 5.05
C GLY A 146 5.52 8.99 4.97
N VAL A 147 6.30 9.05 6.07
CA VAL A 147 7.71 8.60 6.08
C VAL A 147 7.88 7.19 5.50
N SER A 148 6.97 6.27 5.77
CA SER A 148 7.01 4.90 5.23
C SER A 148 6.83 4.86 3.70
N PHE A 149 6.01 5.75 3.13
CA PHE A 149 5.71 5.79 1.69
C PHE A 149 6.82 6.46 0.90
N TYR A 150 7.21 7.68 1.30
CA TYR A 150 8.23 8.41 0.55
C TYR A 150 9.63 7.80 0.70
N THR A 151 9.95 7.14 1.83
CA THR A 151 11.21 6.40 1.98
C THR A 151 11.30 5.26 0.98
N LEU A 152 10.24 4.46 0.78
CA LEU A 152 10.24 3.40 -0.23
C LEU A 152 10.35 3.98 -1.65
N SER A 153 9.62 5.06 -1.96
CA SER A 153 9.72 5.72 -3.27
C SER A 153 11.14 6.24 -3.54
N GLY A 154 11.76 6.90 -2.55
CA GLY A 154 13.13 7.40 -2.64
C GLY A 154 14.18 6.29 -2.75
N ALA A 155 14.07 5.25 -1.91
CA ALA A 155 14.97 4.10 -1.97
C ALA A 155 14.87 3.39 -3.33
N GLY A 156 13.66 3.23 -3.88
CA GLY A 156 13.47 2.69 -5.22
C GLY A 156 14.20 3.51 -6.28
N TYR A 157 14.04 4.84 -6.27
CA TYR A 157 14.74 5.71 -7.22
C TYR A 157 16.27 5.64 -7.07
N LEU A 158 16.78 5.61 -5.84
CA LEU A 158 18.22 5.49 -5.60
C LEU A 158 18.79 4.16 -6.15
N ILE A 159 18.05 3.06 -5.98
CA ILE A 159 18.42 1.74 -6.50
C ILE A 159 18.33 1.73 -8.04
N ASP A 160 17.28 2.30 -8.64
CA ASP A 160 17.12 2.39 -10.10
C ASP A 160 18.29 3.15 -10.76
N VAL A 161 18.73 4.26 -10.14
CA VAL A 161 19.93 5.00 -10.62
C VAL A 161 21.21 4.17 -10.44
N TYR A 162 21.36 3.44 -9.33
CA TYR A 162 22.52 2.56 -9.12
C TYR A 162 22.59 1.43 -10.13
N MET A 163 21.46 0.80 -10.45
CA MET A 163 21.37 -0.28 -11.45
C MET A 163 21.58 0.24 -12.88
N GLY A 164 21.42 1.52 -13.11
CA GLY A 164 21.54 2.16 -14.43
C GLY A 164 20.24 2.17 -15.22
N ASP A 165 19.13 1.81 -14.58
CA ASP A 165 17.79 1.81 -15.18
C ASP A 165 17.28 3.24 -15.40
N ARG A 166 17.83 4.21 -14.63
CA ARG A 166 17.49 5.63 -14.73
C ARG A 166 18.72 6.51 -14.59
N SER A 167 18.71 7.61 -15.35
CA SER A 167 19.68 8.69 -15.16
C SER A 167 19.31 9.54 -13.94
N PRO A 168 20.30 10.09 -13.21
CA PRO A 168 20.02 10.96 -12.07
C PRO A 168 19.34 12.26 -12.53
N GLU A 169 18.32 12.70 -11.82
CA GLU A 169 17.69 14.00 -12.03
C GLU A 169 18.61 15.12 -11.52
N LYS A 170 18.87 16.12 -12.38
CA LYS A 170 19.79 17.23 -12.08
C LYS A 170 19.11 18.40 -11.38
N ASN A 171 17.79 18.40 -11.31
CA ASN A 171 17.00 19.43 -10.63
C ASN A 171 16.53 18.94 -9.27
N TYR A 172 17.08 19.52 -8.20
CA TYR A 172 16.69 19.19 -6.82
C TYR A 172 15.19 19.35 -6.57
N VAL A 173 14.56 20.40 -7.11
CA VAL A 173 13.13 20.67 -6.90
C VAL A 173 12.26 19.55 -7.48
N LYS A 174 12.69 18.91 -8.57
CA LYS A 174 11.99 17.75 -9.12
C LYS A 174 12.11 16.51 -8.24
N VAL A 175 13.29 16.26 -7.64
CA VAL A 175 13.49 15.17 -6.69
C VAL A 175 12.65 15.42 -5.42
N PHE A 176 12.67 16.63 -4.90
CA PHE A 176 11.84 17.03 -3.76
C PHE A 176 10.34 16.88 -4.06
N ALA A 177 9.87 17.41 -5.20
CA ALA A 177 8.47 17.30 -5.63
C ALA A 177 8.00 15.85 -5.75
N PHE A 178 8.87 14.95 -6.23
CA PHE A 178 8.57 13.52 -6.31
C PHE A 178 8.33 12.90 -4.93
N LEU A 179 9.15 13.23 -3.92
CA LEU A 179 9.01 12.67 -2.57
C LEU A 179 7.84 13.29 -1.81
N CYS A 180 7.63 14.62 -1.94
CA CYS A 180 6.63 15.33 -1.16
C CYS A 180 5.25 15.39 -1.82
N PHE A 181 5.04 14.77 -2.99
CA PHE A 181 3.81 14.90 -3.77
C PHE A 181 2.57 14.61 -2.94
N PHE A 182 1.78 15.64 -2.66
CA PHE A 182 0.70 15.58 -1.69
C PHE A 182 -0.34 14.50 -1.95
N PRO A 183 -0.69 14.09 -3.20
CA PRO A 183 -1.63 13.00 -3.42
C PRO A 183 -1.08 11.61 -3.05
N THR A 184 0.24 11.46 -2.94
CA THR A 184 0.86 10.15 -2.66
C THR A 184 1.51 10.06 -1.30
N ILE A 185 1.76 11.19 -0.62
CA ILE A 185 2.62 11.22 0.56
C ILE A 185 2.01 10.52 1.78
N THR A 186 0.69 10.48 1.94
CA THR A 186 0.04 9.85 3.09
C THR A 186 -0.19 8.36 2.88
N GLU A 187 -1.06 8.00 1.94
CA GLU A 187 -1.51 6.63 1.67
C GLU A 187 -1.62 6.34 0.17
N GLY A 188 -1.04 7.20 -0.65
CA GLY A 188 -1.08 7.03 -2.10
C GLY A 188 -0.27 5.82 -2.58
N PRO A 189 -0.32 5.52 -3.87
CA PRO A 189 0.51 4.47 -4.45
C PRO A 189 2.01 4.76 -4.23
N ILE A 190 2.79 3.72 -3.94
CA ILE A 190 4.26 3.82 -3.89
C ILE A 190 4.77 3.93 -5.32
N CYS A 191 5.01 5.17 -5.75
CA CYS A 191 5.37 5.48 -7.13
C CYS A 191 6.86 5.29 -7.38
N ARG A 192 7.21 4.90 -8.60
CA ARG A 192 8.59 4.98 -9.09
C ARG A 192 8.83 6.31 -9.78
N PHE A 193 10.04 6.83 -9.63
CA PHE A 193 10.41 8.12 -10.24
C PHE A 193 10.11 8.12 -11.74
N GLY A 194 10.48 7.07 -12.47
CA GLY A 194 10.24 6.97 -13.90
C GLY A 194 8.78 6.93 -14.33
N GLN A 195 7.89 6.37 -13.50
CA GLN A 195 6.45 6.33 -13.79
C GLN A 195 5.79 7.70 -13.62
N LEU A 196 6.28 8.48 -12.66
CA LEU A 196 5.66 9.75 -12.28
C LEU A 196 6.25 10.94 -13.02
N SER A 197 7.57 10.95 -13.28
CA SER A 197 8.32 12.09 -13.81
C SER A 197 7.82 12.55 -15.19
N GLU A 198 7.42 11.64 -16.06
CA GLU A 198 6.96 11.94 -17.41
C GLU A 198 5.71 12.84 -17.42
N THR A 199 4.75 12.56 -16.54
CA THR A 199 3.51 13.33 -16.45
C THR A 199 3.62 14.50 -15.48
N MET A 200 4.32 14.31 -14.35
CA MET A 200 4.44 15.30 -13.28
C MET A 200 5.16 16.58 -13.71
N PHE A 201 6.21 16.44 -14.53
CA PHE A 201 7.03 17.58 -14.95
C PHE A 201 6.65 18.13 -16.32
N ALA A 202 5.65 17.53 -16.98
CA ALA A 202 5.18 17.97 -18.30
C ALA A 202 4.44 19.32 -18.29
N GLY A 203 3.87 19.70 -17.14
CA GLY A 203 3.13 20.97 -16.99
C GLY A 203 1.96 21.10 -17.97
N ARG A 204 1.33 20.00 -18.38
CA ARG A 204 0.24 20.01 -19.38
C ARG A 204 -1.09 20.50 -18.78
N ARG A 205 -1.95 21.02 -19.63
CA ARG A 205 -3.36 21.27 -19.32
C ARG A 205 -4.17 20.00 -19.55
N ILE A 206 -5.22 19.83 -18.76
CA ILE A 206 -6.19 18.75 -18.97
C ILE A 206 -7.41 19.27 -19.75
N SER A 207 -8.05 18.38 -20.48
CA SER A 207 -9.34 18.65 -21.13
C SER A 207 -10.47 18.65 -20.10
N PHE A 208 -11.63 19.20 -20.51
CA PHE A 208 -12.83 19.11 -19.66
C PHE A 208 -13.28 17.66 -19.42
N GLU A 209 -13.06 16.79 -20.38
CA GLU A 209 -13.39 15.35 -20.22
C GLU A 209 -12.47 14.67 -19.21
N GLU A 210 -11.17 14.99 -19.22
CA GLU A 210 -10.20 14.52 -18.22
C GLU A 210 -10.55 15.06 -16.84
N PHE A 211 -10.96 16.34 -16.74
CA PHE A 211 -11.44 16.92 -15.49
C PHE A 211 -12.65 16.17 -14.93
N CYS A 212 -13.67 15.93 -15.76
CA CYS A 212 -14.85 15.16 -15.37
C CYS A 212 -14.47 13.74 -14.92
N SER A 213 -13.57 13.06 -15.64
CA SER A 213 -13.10 11.72 -15.29
C SER A 213 -12.40 11.69 -13.93
N ALA A 214 -11.55 12.69 -13.65
CA ALA A 214 -10.88 12.85 -12.36
C ALA A 214 -11.89 13.13 -11.23
N ALA A 215 -12.87 14.01 -11.46
CA ALA A 215 -13.94 14.31 -10.50
C ALA A 215 -14.77 13.06 -10.17
N TYR A 216 -15.17 12.26 -11.18
CA TYR A 216 -15.84 10.98 -10.95
C TYR A 216 -15.00 10.04 -10.10
N ARG A 217 -13.69 10.00 -10.32
CA ARG A 217 -12.78 9.16 -9.55
C ARG A 217 -12.73 9.59 -8.08
N ILE A 218 -12.69 10.88 -7.81
CA ILE A 218 -12.73 11.43 -6.45
C ILE A 218 -14.06 11.12 -5.77
N LEU A 219 -15.20 11.40 -6.43
CA LEU A 219 -16.52 11.11 -5.88
C LEU A 219 -16.71 9.61 -5.61
N PHE A 220 -16.24 8.75 -6.50
CA PHE A 220 -16.29 7.31 -6.30
C PHE A 220 -15.45 6.87 -5.09
N GLY A 221 -14.27 7.44 -4.91
CA GLY A 221 -13.43 7.21 -3.73
C GLY A 221 -14.09 7.69 -2.44
N LEU A 222 -14.72 8.86 -2.47
CA LEU A 222 -15.49 9.39 -1.33
C LEU A 222 -16.68 8.49 -0.99
N PHE A 223 -17.43 8.01 -1.99
CA PHE A 223 -18.51 7.06 -1.77
C PHE A 223 -18.01 5.79 -1.05
N GLN A 224 -16.90 5.19 -1.51
CA GLN A 224 -16.32 4.03 -0.86
C GLN A 224 -15.89 4.33 0.59
N LYS A 225 -15.29 5.49 0.84
CA LYS A 225 -14.80 5.89 2.18
C LYS A 225 -15.96 6.23 3.11
N VAL A 226 -16.74 7.27 2.79
CA VAL A 226 -17.66 7.85 3.76
C VAL A 226 -19.05 7.17 3.79
N VAL A 227 -19.47 6.53 2.69
CA VAL A 227 -20.78 5.85 2.62
C VAL A 227 -20.66 4.37 2.99
N LEU A 228 -19.53 3.71 2.67
CA LEU A 228 -19.38 2.28 2.92
C LEU A 228 -18.44 1.99 4.11
N ALA A 229 -17.20 2.45 4.06
CA ALA A 229 -16.20 2.09 5.06
C ALA A 229 -16.48 2.71 6.43
N ASP A 230 -16.75 4.02 6.48
CA ASP A 230 -16.91 4.74 7.74
C ASP A 230 -18.20 4.36 8.47
N GLN A 231 -19.28 4.03 7.74
CA GLN A 231 -20.52 3.52 8.33
C GLN A 231 -20.32 2.22 9.12
N LEU A 232 -19.40 1.36 8.69
CA LEU A 232 -19.08 0.12 9.40
C LEU A 232 -18.14 0.31 10.60
N GLY A 233 -17.50 1.48 10.71
CA GLY A 233 -16.41 1.72 11.67
C GLY A 233 -16.78 1.46 13.12
N ASN A 234 -17.96 1.91 13.54
CA ASN A 234 -18.44 1.76 14.93
C ASN A 234 -18.77 0.29 15.24
N LEU A 235 -19.49 -0.41 14.34
CA LEU A 235 -19.84 -1.81 14.52
C LEU A 235 -18.61 -2.71 14.62
N ILE A 236 -17.66 -2.51 13.72
CA ILE A 236 -16.42 -3.30 13.72
C ILE A 236 -15.60 -3.00 14.98
N ARG A 237 -15.52 -1.74 15.40
CA ARG A 237 -14.84 -1.35 16.64
C ARG A 237 -15.48 -2.02 17.85
N GLU A 238 -16.80 -2.03 17.93
CA GLU A 238 -17.56 -2.66 19.00
C GLU A 238 -17.28 -4.17 19.06
N ILE A 239 -17.45 -4.88 17.94
CA ILE A 239 -17.23 -6.33 17.89
C ILE A 239 -15.78 -6.68 18.23
N PHE A 240 -14.78 -5.98 17.65
CA PHE A 240 -13.35 -6.29 17.89
C PHE A 240 -12.86 -5.95 19.29
N ARG A 241 -13.49 -4.97 19.99
CA ARG A 241 -13.14 -4.64 21.39
C ARG A 241 -13.80 -5.56 22.39
N ASN A 242 -15.03 -5.97 22.10
CA ASN A 242 -15.89 -6.67 23.04
C ASN A 242 -16.28 -8.07 22.54
N TYR A 243 -15.43 -8.71 21.72
CA TYR A 243 -15.72 -10.01 21.07
C TYR A 243 -16.17 -11.08 22.06
N GLY A 244 -15.64 -11.11 23.28
CA GLY A 244 -16.03 -12.06 24.33
C GLY A 244 -17.48 -11.92 24.82
N ARG A 245 -18.20 -10.84 24.45
CA ARG A 245 -19.62 -10.63 24.78
C ARG A 245 -20.57 -11.13 23.68
N TYR A 246 -20.01 -11.47 22.51
CA TYR A 246 -20.79 -11.80 21.34
C TYR A 246 -20.66 -13.28 20.97
N ASN A 247 -21.69 -13.80 20.33
CA ASN A 247 -21.68 -15.15 19.80
C ASN A 247 -20.85 -15.27 18.50
N GLY A 248 -20.62 -16.51 18.05
CA GLY A 248 -19.82 -16.81 16.88
C GLY A 248 -20.33 -16.14 15.59
N THR A 249 -21.65 -16.00 15.43
CA THR A 249 -22.25 -15.32 14.26
C THR A 249 -21.84 -13.85 14.21
N ALA A 250 -21.92 -13.13 15.33
CA ALA A 250 -21.54 -11.73 15.40
C ALA A 250 -20.03 -11.53 15.17
N ILE A 251 -19.20 -12.42 15.72
CA ILE A 251 -17.74 -12.40 15.51
C ILE A 251 -17.42 -12.64 14.03
N ALA A 252 -18.02 -13.66 13.39
CA ALA A 252 -17.82 -13.96 11.98
C ALA A 252 -18.26 -12.80 11.08
N ALA A 253 -19.43 -12.21 11.36
CA ALA A 253 -19.91 -11.03 10.65
C ALA A 253 -18.94 -9.85 10.80
N GLY A 254 -18.44 -9.57 12.02
CA GLY A 254 -17.47 -8.52 12.27
C GLY A 254 -16.17 -8.70 11.47
N ILE A 255 -15.66 -9.93 11.36
CA ILE A 255 -14.46 -10.26 10.59
C ILE A 255 -14.68 -10.05 9.08
N ILE A 256 -15.82 -10.52 8.56
CA ILE A 256 -16.18 -10.33 7.14
C ILE A 256 -16.36 -8.84 6.82
N LEU A 257 -17.11 -8.12 7.66
CA LEU A 257 -17.36 -6.70 7.48
C LEU A 257 -16.06 -5.88 7.58
N TYR A 258 -15.14 -6.25 8.47
CA TYR A 258 -13.83 -5.60 8.53
C TYR A 258 -13.02 -5.83 7.26
N THR A 259 -13.05 -7.03 6.70
CA THR A 259 -12.34 -7.34 5.44
C THR A 259 -12.87 -6.51 4.28
N VAL A 260 -14.17 -6.25 4.24
CA VAL A 260 -14.79 -5.34 3.28
C VAL A 260 -14.45 -3.88 3.59
N GLN A 261 -14.55 -3.49 4.86
CA GLN A 261 -14.26 -2.12 5.30
C GLN A 261 -12.85 -1.66 4.92
N ILE A 262 -11.82 -2.44 5.26
CA ILE A 262 -10.43 -2.07 4.98
C ILE A 262 -10.16 -1.94 3.47
N TYR A 263 -10.84 -2.75 2.65
CA TYR A 263 -10.78 -2.61 1.20
C TYR A 263 -11.41 -1.31 0.73
N MET A 264 -12.65 -1.02 1.16
CA MET A 264 -13.36 0.18 0.75
C MET A 264 -12.66 1.46 1.23
N ASP A 265 -12.13 1.44 2.45
CA ASP A 265 -11.36 2.53 3.04
C ASP A 265 -10.09 2.83 2.22
N PHE A 266 -9.25 1.83 2.04
CA PHE A 266 -7.97 2.02 1.37
C PHE A 266 -8.13 2.23 -0.15
N CYS A 267 -9.00 1.48 -0.82
CA CYS A 267 -9.30 1.67 -2.24
C CYS A 267 -9.92 3.06 -2.48
N GLY A 268 -10.80 3.51 -1.59
CA GLY A 268 -11.40 4.85 -1.62
C GLY A 268 -10.35 5.95 -1.52
N CYS A 269 -9.41 5.83 -0.57
CA CYS A 269 -8.27 6.73 -0.45
C CYS A 269 -7.44 6.80 -1.74
N ILE A 270 -7.08 5.64 -2.29
CA ILE A 270 -6.34 5.56 -3.56
C ILE A 270 -7.09 6.24 -4.71
N HIS A 271 -8.42 6.08 -4.78
CA HIS A 271 -9.22 6.76 -5.81
C HIS A 271 -9.24 8.28 -5.63
N ILE A 272 -9.35 8.78 -4.40
CA ILE A 272 -9.27 10.23 -4.12
C ILE A 272 -7.87 10.76 -4.49
N ALA A 273 -6.81 10.08 -4.04
CA ALA A 273 -5.44 10.46 -4.34
C ALA A 273 -5.15 10.48 -5.85
N ALA A 274 -5.55 9.43 -6.56
CA ALA A 274 -5.34 9.32 -8.00
C ALA A 274 -6.19 10.32 -8.79
N GLY A 275 -7.44 10.52 -8.42
CA GLY A 275 -8.29 11.56 -9.02
C GLY A 275 -7.72 12.96 -8.77
N SER A 276 -7.22 13.23 -7.56
CA SER A 276 -6.53 14.49 -7.27
C SER A 276 -5.30 14.71 -8.15
N ALA A 277 -4.49 13.68 -8.38
CA ALA A 277 -3.33 13.76 -9.28
C ALA A 277 -3.77 13.95 -10.75
N GLU A 278 -4.84 13.28 -11.19
CA GLU A 278 -5.41 13.41 -12.54
C GLU A 278 -5.83 14.87 -12.85
N LEU A 279 -6.30 15.64 -11.85
CA LEU A 279 -6.61 17.06 -12.00
C LEU A 279 -5.39 17.94 -12.38
N PHE A 280 -4.19 17.45 -12.12
CA PHE A 280 -2.92 18.08 -12.56
C PHE A 280 -2.36 17.40 -13.82
N GLY A 281 -3.10 16.51 -14.45
CA GLY A 281 -2.65 15.73 -15.60
C GLY A 281 -1.63 14.66 -15.26
N ILE A 282 -1.52 14.27 -14.00
CA ILE A 282 -0.56 13.29 -13.48
C ILE A 282 -1.27 11.95 -13.29
N LYS A 283 -0.72 10.88 -13.88
CA LYS A 283 -1.28 9.53 -13.77
C LYS A 283 -0.53 8.74 -12.70
N LEU A 284 -1.26 8.27 -11.70
CA LEU A 284 -0.74 7.36 -10.68
C LEU A 284 -0.97 5.90 -11.07
N PRO A 285 -0.08 4.98 -10.66
CA PRO A 285 -0.30 3.55 -10.86
C PRO A 285 -1.51 3.06 -10.04
N GLU A 286 -2.24 2.07 -10.58
CA GLU A 286 -3.34 1.43 -9.87
C GLU A 286 -2.81 0.57 -8.71
N ASN A 287 -3.50 0.63 -7.58
CA ASN A 287 -3.11 -0.10 -6.36
C ASN A 287 -4.00 -1.29 -6.04
N PHE A 288 -5.16 -1.40 -6.71
CA PHE A 288 -6.12 -2.48 -6.55
C PHE A 288 -6.68 -2.94 -7.90
N ARG A 289 -6.85 -4.27 -8.05
CA ARG A 289 -7.47 -4.88 -9.21
C ARG A 289 -8.37 -6.04 -8.78
N GLN A 290 -9.60 -5.73 -8.35
CA GLN A 290 -10.63 -6.69 -7.93
C GLN A 290 -10.08 -7.87 -7.09
N PRO A 291 -9.45 -7.63 -5.92
CA PRO A 291 -8.71 -8.66 -5.18
C PRO A 291 -9.62 -9.81 -4.70
N PHE A 292 -10.90 -9.54 -4.48
CA PHE A 292 -11.84 -10.53 -3.96
C PHE A 292 -12.36 -11.54 -5.00
N PHE A 293 -11.92 -11.43 -6.26
CA PHE A 293 -12.15 -12.46 -7.29
C PHE A 293 -10.98 -13.44 -7.41
N SER A 294 -9.98 -13.33 -6.54
CA SER A 294 -8.77 -14.16 -6.58
C SER A 294 -9.04 -15.60 -6.17
N GLN A 295 -8.52 -16.55 -6.90
CA GLN A 295 -8.67 -17.99 -6.67
C GLN A 295 -7.61 -18.57 -5.70
N ASN A 296 -6.53 -17.81 -5.42
CA ASN A 296 -5.48 -18.17 -4.47
C ASN A 296 -4.86 -16.93 -3.83
N VAL A 297 -4.11 -17.14 -2.73
CA VAL A 297 -3.52 -16.05 -1.93
C VAL A 297 -2.41 -15.31 -2.69
N ASP A 298 -1.64 -15.99 -3.56
CA ASP A 298 -0.64 -15.34 -4.42
C ASP A 298 -1.32 -14.34 -5.37
N GLU A 299 -2.44 -14.73 -5.97
CA GLU A 299 -3.22 -13.88 -6.86
C GLU A 299 -3.84 -12.70 -6.10
N PHE A 300 -4.37 -12.94 -4.89
CA PHE A 300 -4.92 -11.89 -4.05
C PHE A 300 -3.88 -10.77 -3.83
N TRP A 301 -2.66 -11.10 -3.46
CA TRP A 301 -1.61 -10.12 -3.20
C TRP A 301 -1.03 -9.47 -4.47
N ARG A 302 -1.19 -10.07 -5.65
CA ARG A 302 -0.93 -9.40 -6.92
C ARG A 302 -2.00 -8.37 -7.30
N ARG A 303 -3.17 -8.42 -6.66
CA ARG A 303 -4.32 -7.56 -6.90
C ARG A 303 -4.60 -6.56 -5.77
N TRP A 304 -4.01 -6.78 -4.60
CA TRP A 304 -4.11 -5.95 -3.40
C TRP A 304 -2.79 -5.23 -3.16
N HIS A 305 -2.86 -3.91 -2.93
CA HIS A 305 -1.69 -3.06 -2.66
C HIS A 305 -0.55 -3.30 -3.65
N ILE A 306 -0.90 -3.23 -4.95
CA ILE A 306 -0.07 -3.65 -6.09
C ILE A 306 1.29 -2.97 -6.07
N THR A 307 1.33 -1.67 -5.72
CA THR A 307 2.57 -0.89 -5.76
C THR A 307 3.56 -1.29 -4.67
N LEU A 308 3.10 -1.63 -3.46
CA LEU A 308 3.94 -2.21 -2.42
C LEU A 308 4.43 -3.60 -2.82
N GLY A 309 3.54 -4.45 -3.32
CA GLY A 309 3.90 -5.78 -3.81
C GLY A 309 4.95 -5.73 -4.91
N ALA A 310 4.82 -4.81 -5.86
CA ALA A 310 5.81 -4.59 -6.92
C ALA A 310 7.14 -4.08 -6.36
N TRP A 311 7.10 -3.16 -5.38
CA TRP A 311 8.31 -2.66 -4.72
C TRP A 311 9.08 -3.78 -4.01
N LEU A 312 8.38 -4.58 -3.20
CA LEU A 312 8.99 -5.71 -2.48
C LEU A 312 9.51 -6.79 -3.43
N ARG A 313 8.82 -7.06 -4.53
CA ARG A 313 9.29 -7.98 -5.55
C ARG A 313 10.61 -7.51 -6.17
N ASP A 314 10.68 -6.25 -6.58
CA ASP A 314 11.80 -5.76 -7.39
C ASP A 314 13.02 -5.41 -6.53
N TYR A 315 12.82 -4.92 -5.28
CA TYR A 315 13.90 -4.47 -4.42
C TYR A 315 14.22 -5.39 -3.24
N VAL A 316 13.40 -6.41 -2.98
CA VAL A 316 13.67 -7.42 -1.94
C VAL A 316 13.75 -8.82 -2.56
N PHE A 317 12.70 -9.29 -3.23
CA PHE A 317 12.66 -10.64 -3.76
C PHE A 317 13.79 -10.92 -4.77
N TYR A 318 13.89 -10.12 -5.84
CA TYR A 318 14.91 -10.35 -6.86
C TYR A 318 16.35 -10.19 -6.34
N PRO A 319 16.73 -9.16 -5.57
CA PRO A 319 18.08 -9.07 -5.01
C PRO A 319 18.45 -10.25 -4.11
N VAL A 320 17.51 -10.75 -3.31
CA VAL A 320 17.74 -11.95 -2.47
C VAL A 320 17.86 -13.18 -3.35
N SER A 321 16.93 -13.43 -4.28
CA SER A 321 16.90 -14.64 -5.13
C SER A 321 18.11 -14.75 -6.06
N LEU A 322 18.64 -13.62 -6.53
CA LEU A 322 19.84 -13.53 -7.38
C LEU A 322 21.14 -13.38 -6.60
N SER A 323 21.09 -13.43 -5.27
CA SER A 323 22.29 -13.39 -4.45
C SER A 323 23.17 -14.62 -4.68
N ARG A 324 24.51 -14.44 -4.60
CA ARG A 324 25.45 -15.54 -4.79
C ARG A 324 25.16 -16.77 -3.93
N PRO A 325 24.88 -16.62 -2.60
CA PRO A 325 24.58 -17.77 -1.75
C PRO A 325 23.37 -18.57 -2.23
N LEU A 326 22.28 -17.88 -2.66
CA LEU A 326 21.08 -18.56 -3.14
C LEU A 326 21.27 -19.21 -4.52
N MET A 327 22.01 -18.56 -5.41
CA MET A 327 22.36 -19.17 -6.70
C MET A 327 23.23 -20.42 -6.54
N GLU A 328 24.19 -20.39 -5.61
CA GLU A 328 25.02 -21.57 -5.28
C GLU A 328 24.19 -22.67 -4.62
N LEU A 329 23.27 -22.32 -3.71
CA LEU A 329 22.31 -23.25 -3.11
C LEU A 329 21.45 -23.92 -4.20
N SER A 330 20.88 -23.12 -5.12
CA SER A 330 20.08 -23.63 -6.23
C SER A 330 20.87 -24.63 -7.07
N LYS A 331 22.13 -24.32 -7.43
CA LYS A 331 23.00 -25.24 -8.19
C LYS A 331 23.30 -26.53 -7.42
N LYS A 332 23.54 -26.45 -6.10
CA LYS A 332 23.80 -27.63 -5.26
C LYS A 332 22.58 -28.56 -5.15
N LEU A 333 21.37 -28.02 -5.23
CA LEU A 333 20.14 -28.79 -5.14
C LEU A 333 19.74 -29.44 -6.47
N GLN A 334 20.15 -28.85 -7.61
CA GLN A 334 19.89 -29.40 -8.94
C GLN A 334 20.49 -30.79 -9.07
N GLY A 335 19.70 -31.77 -9.52
CA GLY A 335 20.08 -33.17 -9.68
C GLY A 335 20.14 -34.01 -8.39
N ARG A 336 19.94 -33.39 -7.19
CA ARG A 336 19.91 -34.11 -5.89
C ARG A 336 18.49 -34.36 -5.39
N ILE A 337 17.56 -33.47 -5.71
CA ILE A 337 16.14 -33.58 -5.36
C ILE A 337 15.29 -33.24 -6.57
N ASP A 338 13.99 -33.51 -6.48
CA ASP A 338 13.03 -33.15 -7.54
C ASP A 338 13.21 -31.69 -7.98
N PRO A 339 13.22 -31.40 -9.31
CA PRO A 339 13.46 -30.06 -9.84
C PRO A 339 12.49 -28.99 -9.32
N TYR A 340 11.24 -29.36 -9.05
CA TYR A 340 10.25 -28.45 -8.49
C TYR A 340 10.66 -27.98 -7.10
N TYR A 341 11.05 -28.90 -6.21
CA TYR A 341 11.47 -28.57 -4.85
C TYR A 341 12.85 -27.90 -4.81
N ALA A 342 13.75 -28.26 -5.73
CA ALA A 342 15.03 -27.60 -5.88
C ALA A 342 14.89 -26.09 -6.19
N ALA A 343 13.91 -25.73 -7.02
CA ALA A 343 13.57 -24.34 -7.33
C ALA A 343 12.77 -23.66 -6.20
N LEU A 344 11.97 -24.41 -5.45
CA LEU A 344 11.12 -23.88 -4.40
C LEU A 344 11.91 -23.40 -3.17
N ILE A 345 13.01 -24.06 -2.80
CA ILE A 345 13.81 -23.72 -1.61
C ILE A 345 14.40 -22.30 -1.69
N PRO A 346 15.12 -21.90 -2.73
CA PRO A 346 15.60 -20.51 -2.86
C PRO A 346 14.46 -19.51 -2.98
N THR A 347 13.37 -19.86 -3.66
CA THR A 347 12.15 -19.05 -3.78
C THR A 347 11.52 -18.82 -2.40
N SER A 348 11.47 -19.84 -1.55
CA SER A 348 10.94 -19.77 -0.19
C SER A 348 11.72 -18.78 0.68
N ILE A 349 13.07 -18.80 0.62
CA ILE A 349 13.91 -17.85 1.35
C ILE A 349 13.66 -16.42 0.89
N SER A 350 13.54 -16.20 -0.43
CA SER A 350 13.25 -14.88 -0.98
C SER A 350 11.84 -14.40 -0.60
N LEU A 351 10.87 -15.30 -0.60
CA LEU A 351 9.50 -15.04 -0.20
C LEU A 351 9.40 -14.72 1.31
N PHE A 352 10.18 -15.43 2.15
CA PHE A 352 10.29 -15.11 3.57
C PHE A 352 10.80 -13.67 3.78
N ALA A 353 11.87 -13.27 3.07
CA ALA A 353 12.38 -11.90 3.15
C ALA A 353 11.33 -10.86 2.77
N VAL A 354 10.54 -11.12 1.72
CA VAL A 354 9.43 -10.24 1.30
C VAL A 354 8.38 -10.11 2.40
N TRP A 355 7.90 -11.22 2.94
CA TRP A 355 6.80 -11.20 3.91
C TRP A 355 7.22 -10.69 5.29
N PHE A 356 8.46 -10.96 5.69
CA PHE A 356 9.05 -10.36 6.89
C PHE A 356 9.16 -8.83 6.74
N SER A 357 9.66 -8.36 5.60
CA SER A 357 9.76 -6.93 5.30
C SER A 357 8.38 -6.27 5.22
N ASN A 358 7.38 -6.97 4.64
CA ASN A 358 6.00 -6.50 4.57
C ASN A 358 5.40 -6.33 5.98
N GLY A 359 5.54 -7.34 6.84
CA GLY A 359 5.07 -7.27 8.21
C GLY A 359 5.73 -6.14 9.00
N LEU A 360 7.05 -6.00 8.90
CA LEU A 360 7.78 -4.92 9.55
C LEU A 360 7.33 -3.54 9.05
N TRP A 361 7.13 -3.38 7.74
CA TRP A 361 6.68 -2.11 7.15
C TRP A 361 5.32 -1.64 7.70
N HIS A 362 4.40 -2.57 7.95
CA HIS A 362 3.07 -2.24 8.49
C HIS A 362 3.11 -1.67 9.91
N GLY A 363 4.07 -2.02 10.73
CA GLY A 363 4.17 -1.38 12.05
C GLY A 363 5.17 -2.03 13.01
N ALA A 364 5.52 -1.28 14.03
CA ALA A 364 6.44 -1.65 15.09
C ALA A 364 5.73 -2.47 16.20
N GLN A 365 5.09 -3.58 15.83
CA GLN A 365 4.42 -4.50 16.76
C GLN A 365 4.57 -5.95 16.30
N GLY A 366 4.72 -6.89 17.24
CA GLY A 366 4.90 -8.30 16.95
C GLY A 366 3.77 -8.92 16.09
N LYS A 367 2.53 -8.41 16.24
CA LYS A 367 1.39 -8.88 15.44
C LYS A 367 1.56 -8.65 13.92
N TYR A 368 2.23 -7.57 13.51
CA TYR A 368 2.45 -7.30 12.09
C TYR A 368 3.54 -8.19 11.51
N ILE A 369 4.58 -8.52 12.29
CA ILE A 369 5.56 -9.52 11.90
C ILE A 369 4.87 -10.87 11.74
N PHE A 370 4.02 -11.26 12.69
CA PHE A 370 3.26 -12.49 12.62
C PHE A 370 2.28 -12.52 11.42
N TYR A 371 1.64 -11.40 11.11
CA TYR A 371 0.82 -11.22 9.90
C TYR A 371 1.62 -11.52 8.62
N GLY A 372 2.84 -11.01 8.51
CA GLY A 372 3.71 -11.34 7.38
C GLY A 372 4.07 -12.84 7.35
N LEU A 373 4.44 -13.42 8.50
CA LEU A 373 4.75 -14.87 8.60
C LEU A 373 3.54 -15.75 8.28
N TYR A 374 2.34 -15.34 8.68
CA TYR A 374 1.10 -16.04 8.34
C TYR A 374 0.91 -16.18 6.82
N TYR A 375 1.05 -15.10 6.08
CA TYR A 375 0.93 -15.17 4.61
C TYR A 375 2.10 -15.92 3.95
N TYR A 376 3.31 -15.77 4.46
CA TYR A 376 4.45 -16.59 4.02
C TYR A 376 4.15 -18.07 4.18
N LEU A 377 3.67 -18.50 5.34
CA LEU A 377 3.37 -19.92 5.63
C LEU A 377 2.26 -20.45 4.73
N ILE A 378 1.16 -19.71 4.54
CA ILE A 378 0.08 -20.13 3.64
C ILE A 378 0.59 -20.28 2.20
N MET A 379 1.36 -19.31 1.71
CA MET A 379 1.85 -19.34 0.34
C MET A 379 2.87 -20.46 0.12
N ILE A 380 3.79 -20.67 1.05
CA ILE A 380 4.78 -21.75 0.90
C ILE A 380 4.15 -23.13 1.05
N THR A 381 3.21 -23.31 1.99
CA THR A 381 2.45 -24.55 2.14
C THR A 381 1.64 -24.85 0.88
N GLY A 382 0.96 -23.85 0.32
CA GLY A 382 0.25 -23.99 -0.95
C GLY A 382 1.16 -24.44 -2.09
N LYS A 383 2.36 -23.87 -2.19
CA LYS A 383 3.37 -24.27 -3.20
C LYS A 383 3.91 -25.68 -2.93
N LEU A 384 4.22 -26.02 -1.68
CA LEU A 384 4.67 -27.37 -1.31
C LEU A 384 3.64 -28.45 -1.68
N LEU A 385 2.36 -28.17 -1.50
CA LEU A 385 1.27 -29.10 -1.76
C LEU A 385 0.77 -29.06 -3.23
N THR A 386 1.23 -28.13 -4.05
CA THR A 386 0.80 -28.00 -5.46
C THR A 386 0.96 -29.28 -6.26
N PRO A 387 2.08 -30.03 -6.22
CA PRO A 387 2.22 -31.27 -6.99
C PRO A 387 1.22 -32.36 -6.58
N PHE A 388 0.85 -32.38 -5.29
CA PHE A 388 -0.17 -33.30 -4.77
C PHE A 388 -1.58 -32.93 -5.28
N PHE A 389 -1.97 -31.66 -5.13
CA PHE A 389 -3.30 -31.20 -5.52
C PHE A 389 -3.53 -31.21 -7.04
N ARG A 390 -2.51 -31.04 -7.86
CA ARG A 390 -2.60 -31.13 -9.31
C ARG A 390 -3.09 -32.51 -9.81
N LYS A 391 -2.94 -33.55 -9.01
CA LYS A 391 -3.44 -34.88 -9.34
C LYS A 391 -4.98 -34.98 -9.24
N PHE A 392 -5.60 -34.15 -8.41
CA PHE A 392 -7.02 -34.23 -8.06
C PHE A 392 -7.84 -33.00 -8.49
N MET A 393 -7.19 -31.88 -8.79
CA MET A 393 -7.87 -30.63 -9.15
C MET A 393 -7.41 -30.14 -10.51
N PRO A 394 -8.33 -29.70 -11.38
CA PRO A 394 -8.00 -29.12 -12.67
C PRO A 394 -7.15 -27.85 -12.50
N ASP A 395 -6.37 -27.51 -13.51
CA ASP A 395 -5.67 -26.21 -13.55
C ASP A 395 -6.66 -25.03 -13.51
N GLU A 396 -6.18 -23.83 -13.18
CA GLU A 396 -7.03 -22.65 -13.02
C GLU A 396 -7.84 -22.30 -14.28
N LYS A 397 -7.27 -22.56 -15.46
CA LYS A 397 -7.89 -22.27 -16.75
C LYS A 397 -9.05 -23.22 -17.05
N ASP A 398 -8.90 -24.49 -16.70
CA ASP A 398 -9.83 -25.58 -17.03
C ASP A 398 -10.86 -25.83 -15.92
N ALA A 399 -10.76 -25.11 -14.81
CA ALA A 399 -11.65 -25.25 -13.68
C ALA A 399 -13.08 -24.81 -14.01
N GLY A 400 -14.04 -25.67 -13.75
CA GLY A 400 -15.48 -25.35 -13.82
C GLY A 400 -15.88 -24.26 -12.82
N ARG A 401 -17.07 -23.64 -13.02
CA ARG A 401 -17.56 -22.52 -12.20
C ARG A 401 -17.60 -22.85 -10.70
N GLY A 402 -18.02 -24.06 -10.32
CA GLY A 402 -18.08 -24.49 -8.92
C GLY A 402 -16.70 -24.55 -8.27
N VAL A 403 -15.68 -25.08 -8.96
CA VAL A 403 -14.30 -25.12 -8.46
C VAL A 403 -13.72 -23.71 -8.33
N LYS A 404 -14.00 -22.83 -9.28
CA LYS A 404 -13.59 -21.41 -9.18
C LYS A 404 -14.21 -20.73 -7.97
N LEU A 405 -15.51 -20.90 -7.75
CA LEU A 405 -16.19 -20.35 -6.59
C LEU A 405 -15.61 -20.88 -5.27
N PHE A 406 -15.40 -22.20 -5.17
CA PHE A 406 -14.75 -22.81 -3.99
C PHE A 406 -13.37 -22.21 -3.73
N ARG A 407 -12.53 -22.04 -4.77
CA ARG A 407 -11.20 -21.41 -4.63
C ARG A 407 -11.28 -19.97 -4.15
N ILE A 408 -12.22 -19.18 -4.68
CA ILE A 408 -12.47 -17.80 -4.24
C ILE A 408 -12.88 -17.78 -2.76
N LEU A 409 -13.87 -18.58 -2.36
CA LEU A 409 -14.34 -18.64 -0.97
C LEU A 409 -13.24 -19.09 0.00
N ARG A 410 -12.47 -20.10 -0.36
CA ARG A 410 -11.29 -20.53 0.40
C ARG A 410 -10.28 -19.40 0.56
N THR A 411 -10.00 -18.65 -0.52
CA THR A 411 -9.07 -17.51 -0.49
C THR A 411 -9.60 -16.42 0.42
N TRP A 412 -10.90 -16.13 0.38
CA TRP A 412 -11.56 -15.21 1.29
C TRP A 412 -11.37 -15.60 2.77
N LEU A 413 -11.50 -16.88 3.11
CA LEU A 413 -11.29 -17.36 4.48
C LEU A 413 -9.86 -17.10 4.98
N PHE A 414 -8.85 -17.40 4.15
CA PHE A 414 -7.47 -17.09 4.51
C PHE A 414 -7.22 -15.59 4.63
N VAL A 415 -7.79 -14.80 3.73
CA VAL A 415 -7.64 -13.34 3.79
C VAL A 415 -8.34 -12.78 5.03
N ALA A 416 -9.56 -13.19 5.34
CA ALA A 416 -10.31 -12.72 6.50
C ALA A 416 -9.60 -13.08 7.82
N ALA A 417 -9.01 -14.27 7.93
CA ALA A 417 -8.18 -14.64 9.07
C ALA A 417 -6.93 -13.75 9.20
N GLY A 418 -6.22 -13.49 8.10
CA GLY A 418 -5.10 -12.57 8.09
C GLY A 418 -5.49 -11.14 8.46
N MET A 419 -6.62 -10.64 7.96
CA MET A 419 -7.14 -9.32 8.32
C MET A 419 -7.56 -9.24 9.79
N THR A 420 -8.03 -10.35 10.39
CA THR A 420 -8.29 -10.42 11.83
C THR A 420 -7.01 -10.25 12.64
N ILE A 421 -5.91 -10.92 12.26
CA ILE A 421 -4.59 -10.75 12.88
C ILE A 421 -4.13 -9.29 12.79
N PHE A 422 -4.33 -8.67 11.64
CA PHE A 422 -3.96 -7.29 11.39
C PHE A 422 -4.73 -6.31 12.30
N ARG A 423 -6.05 -6.51 12.49
CA ARG A 423 -6.94 -5.58 13.21
C ARG A 423 -6.98 -5.79 14.71
N ALA A 424 -6.87 -7.02 15.19
CA ALA A 424 -6.98 -7.36 16.61
C ALA A 424 -5.96 -6.59 17.46
N GLY A 425 -6.27 -6.37 18.73
CA GLY A 425 -5.37 -5.70 19.68
C GLY A 425 -4.07 -6.47 19.85
N THR A 426 -4.19 -7.77 20.07
CA THR A 426 -3.09 -8.72 20.27
C THR A 426 -3.28 -9.98 19.42
N LEU A 427 -2.22 -10.80 19.29
CA LEU A 427 -2.32 -12.12 18.66
C LEU A 427 -3.25 -13.06 19.43
N ARG A 428 -3.32 -12.92 20.76
CA ARG A 428 -4.23 -13.68 21.60
C ARG A 428 -5.68 -13.34 21.29
N ASP A 429 -6.00 -12.05 21.11
CA ASP A 429 -7.34 -11.61 20.72
C ASP A 429 -7.72 -12.15 19.33
N ALA A 430 -6.80 -12.10 18.37
CA ALA A 430 -7.03 -12.65 17.04
C ALA A 430 -7.35 -14.15 17.10
N ALA A 431 -6.57 -14.93 17.86
CA ALA A 431 -6.80 -16.35 18.06
C ALA A 431 -8.14 -16.62 18.76
N ALA A 432 -8.46 -15.84 19.81
CA ALA A 432 -9.72 -15.96 20.54
C ALA A 432 -10.94 -15.62 19.67
N MET A 433 -10.84 -14.59 18.81
CA MET A 433 -11.91 -14.27 17.86
C MET A 433 -12.10 -15.38 16.83
N LEU A 434 -11.02 -15.90 16.23
CA LEU A 434 -11.11 -16.97 15.23
C LEU A 434 -11.66 -18.28 15.83
N SER A 435 -11.27 -18.65 17.04
CA SER A 435 -11.83 -19.80 17.75
C SER A 435 -13.27 -19.54 18.23
N GLY A 436 -13.58 -18.32 18.66
CA GLY A 436 -14.89 -17.90 19.12
C GLY A 436 -15.99 -18.04 18.06
N ILE A 437 -15.66 -18.00 16.77
CA ILE A 437 -16.60 -18.29 15.69
C ILE A 437 -17.29 -19.65 15.89
N PHE A 438 -16.55 -20.64 16.39
CA PHE A 438 -17.03 -22.02 16.54
C PHE A 438 -17.48 -22.36 17.97
N SER A 439 -16.93 -21.68 19.00
CA SER A 439 -17.15 -22.02 20.40
C SER A 439 -18.25 -21.20 21.08
N HIS A 440 -18.62 -20.02 20.58
CA HIS A 440 -19.59 -19.12 21.22
C HIS A 440 -21.04 -19.31 20.74
N GLY A 441 -21.33 -20.39 20.01
CA GLY A 441 -22.66 -20.66 19.47
C GLY A 441 -23.00 -19.79 18.24
N ALA A 442 -24.08 -20.17 17.55
CA ALA A 442 -24.52 -19.51 16.31
C ALA A 442 -25.97 -19.03 16.47
N ASP A 443 -26.15 -17.72 16.62
CA ASP A 443 -27.47 -17.08 16.68
C ASP A 443 -27.39 -15.66 16.06
N LEU A 444 -28.43 -15.26 15.32
CA LEU A 444 -28.53 -13.92 14.74
C LEU A 444 -28.81 -12.84 15.78
N ALA A 445 -29.36 -13.18 16.95
CA ALA A 445 -29.63 -12.23 18.02
C ALA A 445 -28.36 -11.54 18.53
N GLY A 446 -27.23 -12.28 18.62
CA GLY A 446 -25.94 -11.73 19.01
C GLY A 446 -25.44 -10.64 18.05
N PHE A 447 -25.67 -10.77 16.75
CA PHE A 447 -25.35 -9.73 15.79
C PHE A 447 -26.24 -8.50 15.95
N GLY A 448 -27.55 -8.70 16.22
CA GLY A 448 -28.48 -7.61 16.54
C GLY A 448 -28.07 -6.84 17.81
N ALA A 449 -27.59 -7.53 18.85
CA ALA A 449 -27.05 -6.91 20.05
C ALA A 449 -25.80 -6.06 19.76
N ALA A 450 -24.88 -6.55 18.94
CA ALA A 450 -23.69 -5.80 18.53
C ALA A 450 -24.07 -4.55 17.72
N MET A 451 -25.05 -4.64 16.82
CA MET A 451 -25.57 -3.48 16.08
C MET A 451 -26.14 -2.42 17.03
N SER A 452 -26.97 -2.81 18.00
CA SER A 452 -27.56 -1.90 18.96
C SER A 452 -26.51 -1.23 19.83
N ALA A 453 -25.51 -1.99 20.32
CA ALA A 453 -24.40 -1.45 21.09
C ALA A 453 -23.52 -0.46 20.31
N ALA A 454 -23.37 -0.68 19.00
CA ALA A 454 -22.64 0.21 18.11
C ALA A 454 -23.48 1.41 17.62
N GLY A 455 -24.76 1.49 17.95
CA GLY A 455 -25.69 2.54 17.49
C GLY A 455 -25.98 2.46 15.98
N ILE A 456 -25.88 1.28 15.36
CA ILE A 456 -26.14 1.07 13.93
C ILE A 456 -27.57 0.56 13.70
N THR A 457 -28.29 1.25 12.83
CA THR A 457 -29.64 0.88 12.44
C THR A 457 -29.65 -0.18 11.33
N ARG A 458 -30.77 -0.91 11.21
CA ARG A 458 -30.99 -1.86 10.11
C ARG A 458 -30.96 -1.19 8.74
N ILE A 459 -31.44 0.07 8.64
CA ILE A 459 -31.42 0.84 7.40
C ILE A 459 -29.98 1.14 6.97
N GLN A 460 -29.13 1.58 7.89
CA GLN A 460 -27.70 1.82 7.60
C GLN A 460 -27.01 0.54 7.13
N LEU A 461 -27.27 -0.59 7.78
CA LEU A 461 -26.70 -1.87 7.34
C LEU A 461 -27.19 -2.30 5.96
N LEU A 462 -28.49 -2.14 5.69
CA LEU A 462 -29.06 -2.41 4.35
C LEU A 462 -28.44 -1.51 3.28
N MET A 463 -28.26 -0.23 3.58
CA MET A 463 -27.60 0.73 2.68
C MET A 463 -26.17 0.32 2.36
N VAL A 464 -25.38 -0.06 3.38
CA VAL A 464 -24.02 -0.56 3.17
C VAL A 464 -24.03 -1.86 2.36
N PHE A 465 -24.94 -2.78 2.65
CA PHE A 465 -25.09 -4.02 1.88
C PHE A 465 -25.38 -3.76 0.39
N CYS A 466 -26.34 -2.87 0.09
CA CYS A 466 -26.64 -2.48 -1.29
C CYS A 466 -25.42 -1.83 -1.97
N GLY A 467 -24.70 -0.97 -1.26
CA GLY A 467 -23.49 -0.34 -1.79
C GLY A 467 -22.36 -1.34 -2.05
N VAL A 468 -22.15 -2.30 -1.14
CA VAL A 468 -21.14 -3.38 -1.33
C VAL A 468 -21.55 -4.28 -2.49
N LEU A 469 -22.85 -4.60 -2.65
CA LEU A 469 -23.35 -5.36 -3.78
C LEU A 469 -23.12 -4.62 -5.10
N LEU A 470 -23.37 -3.31 -5.13
CA LEU A 470 -23.03 -2.47 -6.29
C LEU A 470 -21.54 -2.55 -6.62
N MET A 471 -20.66 -2.44 -5.60
CA MET A 471 -19.21 -2.58 -5.79
C MET A 471 -18.82 -3.95 -6.33
N PHE A 472 -19.48 -5.01 -5.86
CA PHE A 472 -19.26 -6.37 -6.35
C PHE A 472 -19.67 -6.50 -7.84
N VAL A 473 -20.84 -6.00 -8.21
CA VAL A 473 -21.33 -5.99 -9.60
C VAL A 473 -20.37 -5.21 -10.51
N MET A 474 -19.96 -4.00 -10.08
CA MET A 474 -18.97 -3.22 -10.83
C MET A 474 -17.62 -3.96 -10.96
N GLY A 475 -17.18 -4.62 -9.88
CA GLY A 475 -15.99 -5.44 -9.87
C GLY A 475 -16.07 -6.61 -10.86
N TYR A 476 -17.22 -7.25 -10.96
CA TYR A 476 -17.46 -8.33 -11.91
C TYR A 476 -17.36 -7.88 -13.38
N TYR A 477 -17.92 -6.71 -13.72
CA TYR A 477 -17.74 -6.13 -15.05
C TYR A 477 -16.30 -5.73 -15.33
N LYS A 478 -15.60 -5.13 -14.36
CA LYS A 478 -14.16 -4.79 -14.47
C LYS A 478 -13.30 -6.06 -14.66
N GLU A 479 -13.62 -7.16 -13.99
CA GLU A 479 -12.91 -8.45 -14.17
C GLU A 479 -13.07 -9.00 -15.60
N ARG A 480 -14.16 -8.63 -16.27
CA ARG A 480 -14.42 -8.95 -17.69
C ARG A 480 -13.82 -7.94 -18.67
N GLY A 481 -13.01 -7.00 -18.19
CA GLY A 481 -12.33 -5.99 -19.01
C GLY A 481 -13.13 -4.73 -19.30
N THR A 482 -14.29 -4.51 -18.65
CA THR A 482 -15.09 -3.30 -18.84
C THR A 482 -14.51 -2.13 -18.04
N ASP A 483 -14.12 -1.06 -18.70
CA ASP A 483 -13.77 0.20 -18.03
C ASP A 483 -15.04 1.02 -17.76
N ILE A 484 -15.50 1.03 -16.52
CA ILE A 484 -16.74 1.71 -16.10
C ILE A 484 -16.67 3.22 -16.37
N ARG A 485 -15.50 3.85 -16.21
CA ARG A 485 -15.35 5.30 -16.48
C ARG A 485 -15.52 5.60 -17.97
N GLN A 486 -14.95 4.78 -18.84
CA GLN A 486 -15.13 4.91 -20.29
C GLN A 486 -16.59 4.65 -20.70
N VAL A 487 -17.24 3.66 -20.09
CA VAL A 487 -18.68 3.40 -20.33
C VAL A 487 -19.53 4.62 -19.96
N ILE A 488 -19.28 5.26 -18.81
CA ILE A 488 -19.99 6.48 -18.39
C ILE A 488 -19.66 7.63 -19.35
N ALA A 489 -18.39 7.83 -19.69
CA ALA A 489 -17.95 8.90 -20.58
C ALA A 489 -18.57 8.81 -21.98
N ALA A 490 -18.84 7.61 -22.47
CA ALA A 490 -19.51 7.36 -23.75
C ALA A 490 -21.05 7.60 -23.74
N ARG A 491 -21.66 7.88 -22.57
CA ARG A 491 -23.09 8.13 -22.45
C ARG A 491 -23.46 9.58 -22.72
N PRO A 492 -24.73 9.85 -23.12
CA PRO A 492 -25.24 11.22 -23.24
C PRO A 492 -24.98 12.04 -21.97
N LEU A 493 -24.82 13.35 -22.15
CA LEU A 493 -24.46 14.28 -21.08
C LEU A 493 -25.41 14.20 -19.87
N ALA A 494 -26.72 14.04 -20.13
CA ALA A 494 -27.74 13.89 -19.07
C ALA A 494 -27.45 12.69 -18.14
N ILE A 495 -27.05 11.54 -18.71
CA ILE A 495 -26.71 10.34 -17.92
C ILE A 495 -25.41 10.59 -17.12
N ARG A 496 -24.42 11.23 -17.73
CA ARG A 496 -23.16 11.59 -17.06
C ARG A 496 -23.42 12.48 -15.84
N TYR A 497 -24.25 13.52 -16.00
CA TYR A 497 -24.66 14.39 -14.89
C TYR A 497 -25.50 13.64 -13.85
N ALA A 498 -26.43 12.79 -14.25
CA ALA A 498 -27.23 12.00 -13.33
C ALA A 498 -26.37 11.08 -12.45
N VAL A 499 -25.35 10.43 -13.00
CA VAL A 499 -24.40 9.62 -12.23
C VAL A 499 -23.59 10.49 -11.27
N CYS A 500 -23.08 11.64 -11.71
CA CYS A 500 -22.30 12.55 -10.88
C CYS A 500 -23.14 13.09 -9.71
N LEU A 501 -24.32 13.62 -10.00
CA LEU A 501 -25.24 14.17 -8.99
C LEU A 501 -25.77 13.08 -8.06
N GLY A 502 -26.03 11.88 -8.58
CA GLY A 502 -26.43 10.72 -7.77
C GLY A 502 -25.33 10.29 -6.78
N LEU A 503 -24.06 10.24 -7.21
CA LEU A 503 -22.94 9.98 -6.31
C LEU A 503 -22.78 11.10 -5.26
N LEU A 504 -22.87 12.36 -5.68
CA LEU A 504 -22.77 13.50 -4.78
C LEU A 504 -23.91 13.49 -3.75
N ALA A 505 -25.14 13.26 -4.17
CA ALA A 505 -26.29 13.13 -3.29
C ALA A 505 -26.14 11.97 -2.31
N ALA A 506 -25.67 10.80 -2.79
CA ALA A 506 -25.39 9.66 -1.93
C ALA A 506 -24.33 9.99 -0.86
N ILE A 507 -23.24 10.68 -1.24
CA ILE A 507 -22.19 11.11 -0.31
C ILE A 507 -22.77 12.07 0.74
N ILE A 508 -23.55 13.09 0.33
CA ILE A 508 -24.09 14.11 1.26
C ILE A 508 -25.14 13.51 2.19
N VAL A 509 -26.05 12.69 1.68
CA VAL A 509 -27.20 12.17 2.44
C VAL A 509 -26.84 10.92 3.26
N LEU A 510 -26.03 10.02 2.70
CA LEU A 510 -25.75 8.71 3.27
C LEU A 510 -24.37 8.63 3.93
N GLY A 511 -23.54 9.65 3.79
CA GLY A 511 -22.19 9.67 4.36
C GLY A 511 -22.20 9.68 5.89
N ALA A 512 -21.15 9.13 6.48
CA ALA A 512 -20.93 9.09 7.92
C ALA A 512 -20.36 10.43 8.41
N TYR A 513 -21.24 11.38 8.74
CA TYR A 513 -20.89 12.71 9.26
C TYR A 513 -21.53 12.97 10.61
N GLY A 514 -21.00 13.95 11.35
CA GLY A 514 -21.61 14.49 12.58
C GLY A 514 -21.20 13.79 13.87
N THR A 515 -22.01 13.99 14.92
CA THR A 515 -21.75 13.43 16.27
C THR A 515 -21.76 11.92 16.25
N GLY A 516 -20.69 11.29 16.75
CA GLY A 516 -20.50 9.82 16.73
C GLY A 516 -19.65 9.30 15.56
N PHE A 517 -19.51 10.07 14.51
CA PHE A 517 -18.53 9.84 13.46
C PHE A 517 -17.43 10.90 13.60
N GLY A 518 -16.40 10.65 14.39
CA GLY A 518 -15.20 11.49 14.35
C GLY A 518 -14.67 11.54 12.91
N ALA A 519 -13.95 12.60 12.51
CA ALA A 519 -13.19 12.58 11.28
C ALA A 519 -12.25 11.37 11.35
N ASN A 520 -12.73 10.24 10.84
CA ASN A 520 -11.95 9.01 10.87
C ASN A 520 -10.82 9.20 9.87
N ASP A 521 -9.60 9.33 10.37
CA ASP A 521 -8.43 9.14 9.55
C ASP A 521 -8.56 7.82 8.81
N PHE A 522 -7.99 7.75 7.64
CA PHE A 522 -7.92 6.48 6.94
C PHE A 522 -7.25 5.42 7.83
N LEU A 523 -7.74 4.19 7.76
CA LEU A 523 -7.24 3.13 8.63
C LEU A 523 -5.72 2.90 8.49
N TYR A 524 -5.18 3.13 7.29
CA TYR A 524 -3.75 3.00 7.00
C TYR A 524 -2.89 4.19 7.48
N ALA A 525 -3.47 5.38 7.72
CA ALA A 525 -2.72 6.53 8.23
C ALA A 525 -2.23 6.34 9.69
N LYS A 526 -2.76 5.33 10.37
CA LYS A 526 -2.43 5.02 11.77
C LYS A 526 -1.28 4.00 11.94
N PHE A 527 -0.67 3.55 10.84
CA PHE A 527 0.37 2.51 10.85
C PHE A 527 1.76 3.02 10.50
#